data_634a482f01a41dede6faa3d63aa36086
#
_entry.id   634a482f01a41dede6faa3d63aa36086
#
_cell.length_a   1.000
_cell.length_b   1.000
_cell.length_c   1.000
_cell.angle_alpha   90.00
_cell.angle_beta   90.00
_cell.angle_gamma   90.00
#
_symmetry.space_group_name_H-M   'P 1'
#
loop_
_entity.id
_entity.type
_entity.pdbx_description
1 polymer ?
#
loop_
_entity_poly.entity_id
_entity_poly.type
_entity_poly.pdbx_seq_one_letter_code
_entity_poly.pdbx_strand_id
1 'polypeptide(L)'
;MWILLDSNELRTHLTVPELSALANIEVEDLTDQSTNPDAVEAILQAACHNVAETWRGRLRTVTAVDRRTDYVPTELLQFILIHVRYSAYTRLPNMETLLDKLRQREWERANQIFDNLGDFYIEPPEDPEEDPRAPKMSLRPGYSKMDTEPSFYAS
;
A
#
# COMPACT_ATOMS: atom_id res chain seq x y z
N MET A 1 -7.11 -1.16 11.59
CA MET A 1 -6.91 0.28 11.32
C MET A 1 -6.16 0.45 10.00
N TRP A 2 -6.50 1.47 9.25
CA TRP A 2 -5.87 1.76 7.96
C TRP A 2 -5.15 3.10 8.06
N ILE A 3 -3.94 3.18 7.55
CA ILE A 3 -3.10 4.38 7.62
C ILE A 3 -2.55 4.73 6.26
N LEU A 4 -2.18 5.99 6.08
CA LEU A 4 -1.53 6.46 4.87
C LEU A 4 -0.10 5.92 4.79
N LEU A 5 0.23 5.30 3.67
CA LEU A 5 1.60 4.85 3.39
C LEU A 5 2.30 5.93 2.57
N ASP A 6 3.24 6.62 3.20
CA ASP A 6 4.02 7.67 2.55
C ASP A 6 5.50 7.57 2.95
N SER A 7 6.32 8.47 2.43
CA SER A 7 7.75 8.46 2.73
C SER A 7 8.04 8.71 4.20
N ASN A 8 7.20 9.47 4.89
CA ASN A 8 7.38 9.69 6.32
C ASN A 8 7.15 8.41 7.11
N GLU A 9 6.11 7.67 6.77
CA GLU A 9 5.85 6.39 7.41
C GLU A 9 7.00 5.42 7.16
N LEU A 10 7.52 5.39 5.94
CA LEU A 10 8.68 4.56 5.61
C LEU A 10 9.88 4.92 6.49
N ARG A 11 10.18 6.21 6.61
CA ARG A 11 11.36 6.68 7.37
C ARG A 11 11.28 6.31 8.85
N THR A 12 10.09 6.28 9.43
CA THR A 12 9.93 5.91 10.85
C THR A 12 10.26 4.44 11.10
N HIS A 13 10.30 3.62 10.07
CA HIS A 13 10.57 2.18 10.20
C HIS A 13 11.95 1.78 9.68
N LEU A 14 12.77 2.73 9.27
CA LEU A 14 14.12 2.46 8.79
C LEU A 14 15.11 2.36 9.95
N THR A 15 16.13 1.54 9.76
CA THR A 15 17.21 1.43 10.74
C THR A 15 18.15 2.63 10.64
N VAL A 16 18.98 2.82 11.67
CA VAL A 16 19.95 3.92 11.67
C VAL A 16 20.89 3.85 10.46
N PRO A 17 21.47 2.68 10.09
CA PRO A 17 22.29 2.61 8.89
C PRO A 17 21.56 3.00 7.61
N GLU A 18 20.28 2.64 7.50
CA GLU A 18 19.47 2.98 6.32
C GLU A 18 19.23 4.49 6.27
N LEU A 19 18.90 5.11 7.39
CA LEU A 19 18.70 6.56 7.45
C LEU A 19 20.01 7.30 7.12
N SER A 20 21.15 6.80 7.62
CA SER A 20 22.45 7.42 7.32
C SER A 20 22.78 7.29 5.84
N ALA A 21 22.50 6.16 5.22
CA ALA A 21 22.73 5.95 3.80
C ALA A 21 21.89 6.90 2.94
N LEU A 22 20.62 7.09 3.31
CA LEU A 22 19.75 8.04 2.61
C LEU A 22 20.28 9.48 2.75
N ALA A 23 20.68 9.86 3.96
CA ALA A 23 21.22 11.19 4.20
C ALA A 23 22.47 11.45 3.37
N ASN A 24 23.34 10.44 3.22
CA ASN A 24 24.54 10.57 2.41
C ASN A 24 24.21 10.78 0.93
N ILE A 25 23.20 10.08 0.41
CA ILE A 25 22.75 10.27 -0.97
C ILE A 25 22.23 11.70 -1.14
N GLU A 26 21.41 12.16 -0.22
CA GLU A 26 20.83 13.50 -0.28
C GLU A 26 21.90 14.59 -0.21
N VAL A 27 23.01 14.34 0.49
CA VAL A 27 24.14 15.29 0.58
C VAL A 27 25.00 15.25 -0.69
N GLU A 28 25.32 14.06 -1.19
CA GLU A 28 26.08 13.91 -2.43
C GLU A 28 25.41 14.59 -3.60
N ASP A 29 24.14 14.69 -3.56
CA ASP A 29 23.31 15.31 -4.55
C ASP A 29 23.52 16.81 -4.70
N LEU A 30 24.03 17.46 -3.68
CA LEU A 30 24.38 18.88 -3.77
C LEU A 30 25.55 19.12 -4.71
N THR A 31 26.32 18.08 -5.02
CA THR A 31 27.49 18.18 -5.89
C THR A 31 27.27 17.50 -7.24
N ASP A 32 26.33 16.57 -7.33
CA ASP A 32 25.99 15.88 -8.56
C ASP A 32 24.55 16.21 -8.93
N GLN A 33 24.36 16.86 -10.06
CA GLN A 33 23.04 17.33 -10.46
C GLN A 33 22.09 16.22 -10.92
N SER A 34 22.54 14.99 -10.94
CA SER A 34 21.70 13.86 -11.40
C SER A 34 20.70 13.37 -10.36
N THR A 35 20.98 13.62 -9.08
CA THR A 35 20.09 13.23 -7.98
C THR A 35 20.05 14.36 -6.95
N ASN A 36 18.93 14.95 -6.67
CA ASN A 36 18.78 15.98 -5.64
C ASN A 36 17.84 15.46 -4.55
N PRO A 37 17.81 16.07 -3.36
CA PRO A 37 16.93 15.59 -2.27
C PRO A 37 15.47 15.42 -2.71
N ASP A 38 15.00 16.27 -3.61
CA ASP A 38 13.64 16.17 -4.14
C ASP A 38 13.50 14.91 -5.02
N ALA A 39 14.53 14.55 -5.77
CA ALA A 39 14.50 13.33 -6.59
C ALA A 39 14.50 12.08 -5.71
N VAL A 40 15.28 12.07 -4.63
CA VAL A 40 15.29 10.98 -3.66
C VAL A 40 13.91 10.84 -3.03
N GLU A 41 13.34 11.95 -2.58
CA GLU A 41 12.00 11.95 -1.99
C GLU A 41 10.95 11.45 -2.99
N ALA A 42 11.07 11.86 -4.26
CA ALA A 42 10.15 11.42 -5.31
C ALA A 42 10.25 9.90 -5.54
N ILE A 43 11.46 9.34 -5.46
CA ILE A 43 11.65 7.90 -5.59
C ILE A 43 11.01 7.16 -4.41
N LEU A 44 11.22 7.65 -3.20
CA LEU A 44 10.62 7.05 -2.01
C LEU A 44 9.10 7.11 -2.06
N GLN A 45 8.56 8.25 -2.43
CA GLN A 45 7.12 8.43 -2.50
C GLN A 45 6.50 7.58 -3.61
N ALA A 46 7.16 7.50 -4.75
CA ALA A 46 6.70 6.65 -5.86
C ALA A 46 6.73 5.16 -5.45
N ALA A 47 7.75 4.74 -4.72
CA ALA A 47 7.83 3.36 -4.24
C ALA A 47 6.68 3.07 -3.28
N CYS A 48 6.39 3.98 -2.36
CA CYS A 48 5.26 3.84 -1.43
C CYS A 48 3.94 3.72 -2.20
N HIS A 49 3.70 4.60 -3.15
CA HIS A 49 2.48 4.60 -3.93
C HIS A 49 2.32 3.31 -4.73
N ASN A 50 3.36 2.90 -5.45
CA ASN A 50 3.29 1.72 -6.32
C ASN A 50 3.08 0.44 -5.51
N VAL A 51 3.77 0.31 -4.38
CA VAL A 51 3.61 -0.85 -3.51
C VAL A 51 2.23 -0.84 -2.86
N ALA A 52 1.76 0.32 -2.40
CA ALA A 52 0.43 0.44 -1.85
C ALA A 52 -0.63 -0.02 -2.86
N GLU A 53 -0.53 0.43 -4.10
CA GLU A 53 -1.49 0.04 -5.13
C GLU A 53 -1.46 -1.46 -5.40
N THR A 54 -0.27 -2.06 -5.42
CA THR A 54 -0.12 -3.49 -5.63
C THR A 54 -0.78 -4.28 -4.51
N TRP A 55 -0.53 -3.91 -3.25
CA TRP A 55 -1.13 -4.58 -2.11
C TRP A 55 -2.63 -4.34 -2.03
N ARG A 56 -3.09 -3.11 -2.30
CA ARG A 56 -4.52 -2.80 -2.31
C ARG A 56 -5.26 -3.60 -3.39
N GLY A 57 -4.63 -3.75 -4.56
CA GLY A 57 -5.19 -4.59 -5.62
C GLY A 57 -5.39 -6.04 -5.17
N ARG A 58 -4.42 -6.58 -4.45
CA ARG A 58 -4.52 -7.93 -3.92
C ARG A 58 -5.55 -8.01 -2.79
N LEU A 59 -5.57 -7.00 -1.92
CA LEU A 59 -6.52 -6.95 -0.81
C LEU A 59 -7.97 -6.92 -1.27
N ARG A 60 -8.25 -6.30 -2.41
CA ARG A 60 -9.61 -6.26 -2.96
C ARG A 60 -10.18 -7.63 -3.25
N THR A 61 -9.34 -8.63 -3.39
CA THR A 61 -9.80 -10.00 -3.64
C THR A 61 -10.24 -10.71 -2.36
N VAL A 62 -9.87 -10.21 -1.19
CA VAL A 62 -10.12 -10.88 0.09
C VAL A 62 -10.87 -10.03 1.10
N THR A 63 -10.88 -8.71 0.98
CA THR A 63 -11.53 -7.82 1.93
C THR A 63 -11.92 -6.50 1.28
N ALA A 64 -12.69 -5.69 2.00
CA ALA A 64 -12.94 -4.31 1.61
C ALA A 64 -11.67 -3.49 1.79
N VAL A 65 -11.48 -2.47 0.97
CA VAL A 65 -10.30 -1.61 0.95
C VAL A 65 -10.74 -0.19 1.25
N ASP A 66 -9.91 0.56 1.96
CA ASP A 66 -10.19 1.95 2.27
C ASP A 66 -10.29 2.78 0.98
N ARG A 67 -11.23 3.72 0.95
CA ARG A 67 -11.46 4.57 -0.22
C ARG A 67 -10.29 5.52 -0.48
N ARG A 68 -9.58 5.90 0.57
CA ARG A 68 -8.50 6.88 0.46
C ARG A 68 -7.28 6.26 -0.20
N THR A 69 -6.69 6.99 -1.16
CA THR A 69 -5.52 6.53 -1.90
C THR A 69 -4.34 6.27 -0.97
N ASP A 70 -3.61 5.21 -1.21
CA ASP A 70 -2.40 4.81 -0.48
C ASP A 70 -2.63 4.44 0.98
N TYR A 71 -3.87 4.26 1.41
CA TYR A 71 -4.13 3.73 2.74
C TYR A 71 -4.02 2.22 2.74
N VAL A 72 -3.33 1.69 3.75
CA VAL A 72 -3.07 0.25 3.90
C VAL A 72 -3.38 -0.17 5.34
N PRO A 73 -3.73 -1.46 5.56
CA PRO A 73 -4.00 -1.92 6.93
C PRO A 73 -2.73 -2.04 7.74
N THR A 74 -2.78 -1.60 9.00
CA THR A 74 -1.65 -1.65 9.90
C THR A 74 -1.21 -3.08 10.20
N GLU A 75 -2.11 -4.04 10.12
CA GLU A 75 -1.81 -5.46 10.35
C GLU A 75 -0.76 -5.99 9.37
N LEU A 76 -0.70 -5.41 8.16
CA LEU A 76 0.22 -5.84 7.11
C LEU A 76 1.35 -4.85 6.88
N LEU A 77 1.39 -3.75 7.62
CA LEU A 77 2.31 -2.63 7.35
C LEU A 77 3.76 -3.08 7.29
N GLN A 78 4.18 -3.92 8.22
CA GLN A 78 5.59 -4.37 8.25
C GLN A 78 5.98 -5.10 6.95
N PHE A 79 5.07 -5.89 6.38
CA PHE A 79 5.35 -6.62 5.13
C PHE A 79 5.32 -5.70 3.93
N ILE A 80 4.39 -4.76 3.94
CA ILE A 80 4.27 -3.75 2.88
C ILE A 80 5.53 -2.89 2.84
N LEU A 81 6.03 -2.48 4.01
CA LEU A 81 7.25 -1.68 4.10
C LEU A 81 8.49 -2.44 3.62
N ILE A 82 8.52 -3.76 3.80
CA ILE A 82 9.60 -4.58 3.23
C ILE A 82 9.61 -4.45 1.71
N HIS A 83 8.45 -4.54 1.08
CA HIS A 83 8.33 -4.36 -0.37
C HIS A 83 8.72 -2.95 -0.79
N VAL A 84 8.33 -1.93 -0.02
CA VAL A 84 8.70 -0.54 -0.31
C VAL A 84 10.21 -0.36 -0.27
N ARG A 85 10.87 -0.86 0.78
CA ARG A 85 12.33 -0.79 0.89
C ARG A 85 13.00 -1.44 -0.31
N TYR A 86 12.60 -2.63 -0.65
CA TYR A 86 13.18 -3.36 -1.78
C TYR A 86 13.03 -2.57 -3.07
N SER A 87 11.82 -2.08 -3.32
CA SER A 87 11.53 -1.28 -4.51
C SER A 87 12.35 0.01 -4.56
N ALA A 88 12.46 0.72 -3.43
CA ALA A 88 13.19 1.98 -3.38
C ALA A 88 14.70 1.77 -3.49
N TYR A 89 15.24 0.79 -2.76
CA TYR A 89 16.69 0.61 -2.68
C TYR A 89 17.29 0.12 -3.99
N THR A 90 16.52 -0.58 -4.83
CA THR A 90 16.99 -0.96 -6.15
C THR A 90 17.09 0.22 -7.12
N ARG A 91 16.46 1.35 -6.78
CA ARG A 91 16.47 2.56 -7.61
C ARG A 91 17.44 3.62 -7.11
N LEU A 92 17.86 3.53 -5.85
CA LEU A 92 18.72 4.54 -5.24
C LEU A 92 20.18 4.12 -5.34
N PRO A 93 21.10 5.05 -5.65
CA PRO A 93 22.51 4.72 -5.73
C PRO A 93 23.04 4.27 -4.37
N ASN A 94 23.87 3.26 -4.37
CA ASN A 94 24.56 2.73 -3.18
C ASN A 94 23.64 2.16 -2.09
N MET A 95 22.34 2.05 -2.35
CA MET A 95 21.42 1.44 -1.38
C MET A 95 21.27 -0.07 -1.60
N GLU A 96 21.69 -0.58 -2.74
CA GLU A 96 21.57 -2.02 -3.05
C GLU A 96 22.37 -2.88 -2.09
N THR A 97 23.46 -2.35 -1.52
CA THR A 97 24.27 -3.08 -0.57
C THR A 97 23.53 -3.39 0.73
N LEU A 98 22.44 -2.66 0.99
CA LEU A 98 21.59 -2.90 2.15
C LEU A 98 20.59 -4.03 1.91
N LEU A 99 20.49 -4.55 0.69
CA LEU A 99 19.64 -5.69 0.35
C LEU A 99 20.44 -6.99 0.50
N ASP A 100 20.84 -7.28 1.73
CA ASP A 100 21.62 -8.47 2.04
C ASP A 100 20.72 -9.72 2.16
N LYS A 101 21.30 -10.84 2.61
CA LYS A 101 20.56 -12.09 2.71
C LYS A 101 19.39 -12.00 3.69
N LEU A 102 19.55 -11.25 4.77
CA LEU A 102 18.47 -11.05 5.73
C LEU A 102 17.30 -10.32 5.08
N ARG A 103 17.60 -9.24 4.33
CA ARG A 103 16.58 -8.47 3.62
C ARG A 103 15.89 -9.31 2.56
N GLN A 104 16.63 -10.19 1.88
CA GLN A 104 16.04 -11.09 0.90
C GLN A 104 15.07 -12.08 1.55
N ARG A 105 15.41 -12.60 2.74
CA ARG A 105 14.50 -13.49 3.48
C ARG A 105 13.23 -12.76 3.90
N GLU A 106 13.37 -11.52 4.35
CA GLU A 106 12.22 -10.69 4.69
C GLU A 106 11.33 -10.48 3.47
N TRP A 107 11.95 -10.21 2.33
CA TRP A 107 11.22 -9.99 1.09
C TRP A 107 10.47 -11.25 0.64
N GLU A 108 11.11 -12.41 0.75
CA GLU A 108 10.46 -13.69 0.43
C GLU A 108 9.28 -13.95 1.36
N ARG A 109 9.46 -13.65 2.65
CA ARG A 109 8.38 -13.80 3.61
C ARG A 109 7.23 -12.85 3.29
N ALA A 110 7.51 -11.60 2.96
CA ALA A 110 6.48 -10.64 2.58
C ALA A 110 5.73 -11.12 1.34
N ASN A 111 6.41 -11.74 0.37
CA ASN A 111 5.77 -12.32 -0.80
C ASN A 111 4.84 -13.48 -0.42
N GLN A 112 5.25 -14.32 0.53
CA GLN A 112 4.39 -15.41 1.01
C GLN A 112 3.13 -14.87 1.66
N ILE A 113 3.26 -13.81 2.48
CA ILE A 113 2.12 -13.16 3.10
C ILE A 113 1.20 -12.56 2.02
N PHE A 114 1.78 -11.88 1.04
CA PHE A 114 1.05 -11.30 -0.08
C PHE A 114 0.24 -12.36 -0.83
N ASP A 115 0.81 -13.53 -1.03
CA ASP A 115 0.14 -14.61 -1.76
C ASP A 115 -0.97 -15.28 -0.95
N ASN A 116 -0.92 -15.16 0.38
CA ASN A 116 -1.83 -15.86 1.29
C ASN A 116 -2.62 -14.89 2.17
N LEU A 117 -3.02 -13.75 1.62
CA LEU A 117 -3.74 -12.72 2.39
C LEU A 117 -5.06 -13.22 2.97
N GLY A 118 -5.70 -14.20 2.33
CA GLY A 118 -6.93 -14.76 2.84
C GLY A 118 -6.80 -15.44 4.19
N ASP A 119 -5.58 -15.80 4.61
CA ASP A 119 -5.34 -16.46 5.89
C ASP A 119 -5.23 -15.46 7.05
N PHE A 120 -5.30 -14.16 6.76
CA PHE A 120 -5.11 -13.12 7.77
C PHE A 120 -6.41 -12.38 8.04
N TYR A 121 -6.63 -12.08 9.33
CA TYR A 121 -7.70 -11.18 9.68
C TYR A 121 -7.23 -9.73 9.46
N ILE A 122 -8.00 -8.99 8.69
CA ILE A 122 -7.74 -7.58 8.42
C ILE A 122 -8.99 -6.81 8.83
N GLU A 123 -8.81 -5.86 9.72
CA GLU A 123 -9.89 -5.03 10.20
C GLU A 123 -10.46 -4.21 9.04
N PRO A 124 -11.78 -4.22 8.82
CA PRO A 124 -12.37 -3.42 7.74
C PRO A 124 -12.07 -1.93 7.91
N PRO A 125 -11.91 -1.19 6.81
CA PRO A 125 -11.69 0.25 6.90
C PRO A 125 -12.96 0.98 7.32
N GLU A 126 -12.81 2.16 7.91
CA GLU A 126 -13.94 2.99 8.29
C GLU A 126 -14.67 3.55 7.08
N ASP A 127 -13.94 3.80 6.00
CA ASP A 127 -14.49 4.37 4.77
C ASP A 127 -14.12 3.46 3.59
N PRO A 128 -14.82 2.33 3.41
CA PRO A 128 -14.48 1.40 2.35
C PRO A 128 -14.86 1.96 0.97
N GLU A 129 -14.06 1.60 -0.03
CA GLU A 129 -14.44 1.91 -1.40
C GLU A 129 -15.60 1.03 -1.82
N GLU A 130 -16.36 1.50 -2.81
CA GLU A 130 -17.50 0.77 -3.32
C GLU A 130 -17.02 -0.46 -4.10
N ASP A 131 -17.58 -1.62 -3.80
CA ASP A 131 -17.28 -2.84 -4.56
C ASP A 131 -18.00 -2.75 -5.90
N PRO A 132 -17.28 -2.70 -7.02
CA PRO A 132 -17.91 -2.62 -8.33
C PRO A 132 -18.75 -3.86 -8.66
N ARG A 133 -18.57 -4.95 -7.92
CA ARG A 133 -19.35 -6.19 -8.13
C ARG A 133 -20.61 -6.23 -7.27
N ALA A 134 -20.75 -5.29 -6.35
CA ALA A 134 -21.90 -5.28 -5.46
C ALA A 134 -23.16 -4.85 -6.21
N PRO A 135 -24.32 -5.44 -5.90
CA PRO A 135 -25.57 -4.98 -6.50
C PRO A 135 -25.87 -3.53 -6.09
N LYS A 136 -26.32 -2.74 -7.04
CA LYS A 136 -26.56 -1.32 -6.80
C LYS A 136 -27.99 -0.99 -6.43
N MET A 137 -28.84 -1.97 -6.40
CA MET A 137 -30.27 -1.76 -6.22
C MET A 137 -30.64 -1.19 -4.86
N SER A 138 -29.86 -1.49 -3.84
CA SER A 138 -30.20 -1.13 -2.47
C SER A 138 -30.20 0.36 -2.22
N LEU A 139 -29.61 1.14 -3.10
CA LEU A 139 -29.49 2.57 -2.93
C LEU A 139 -30.57 3.36 -3.64
N ARG A 140 -31.56 2.69 -4.22
CA ARG A 140 -32.62 3.40 -4.92
C ARG A 140 -33.66 3.90 -3.95
N PRO A 141 -33.82 5.20 -3.83
CA PRO A 141 -34.93 5.70 -3.03
C PRO A 141 -36.25 5.38 -3.75
N GLY A 142 -37.26 5.04 -3.01
CA GLY A 142 -38.52 4.71 -3.59
C GLY A 142 -38.62 3.36 -4.24
N TYR A 143 -37.58 2.67 -4.34
CA TYR A 143 -37.57 1.30 -4.85
C TYR A 143 -38.14 0.33 -3.81
N SER A 144 -38.39 0.80 -2.80
CA SER A 144 -38.87 0.03 -1.71
C SER A 144 -40.14 -0.60 -1.96
N LYS A 145 -40.48 -1.22 -2.30
CA LYS A 145 -41.74 -1.55 -2.36
C LYS A 145 -42.21 -2.41 -3.21
N MET A 146 -41.97 -2.21 -3.60
CA MET A 146 -42.04 -2.88 -4.37
C MET A 146 -42.13 -3.19 -4.83
N ASP A 147 -42.58 -3.25 -5.02
CA ASP A 147 -42.51 -3.63 -5.73
C ASP A 147 -42.61 -4.29 -5.72
N THR A 148 -43.32 -4.30 -5.54
CA THR A 148 -43.43 -4.92 -5.68
C THR A 148 -43.83 -5.36 -5.82
N GLU A 149 -44.65 -5.36 -6.01
CA GLU A 149 -44.98 -5.70 -6.42
C GLU A 149 -45.18 -5.86 -6.84
N PRO A 150 -45.93 -5.99 -7.01
CA PRO A 150 -46.15 -6.28 -7.58
C PRO A 150 -46.26 -6.42 -8.09
N SER A 151 -46.76 -6.41 -8.27
CA SER A 151 -46.59 -6.58 -8.80
C SER A 151 -46.29 -6.94 -9.11
N PHE A 152 -46.76 -7.01 -9.03
CA PHE A 152 -46.37 -7.34 -9.30
C PHE A 152 -46.54 -7.65 -9.31
N TYR A 153 -47.15 -7.67 -9.29
CA TYR A 153 -47.36 -7.91 -9.30
C TYR A 153 -47.82 -7.87 -9.40
N ALA A 154 -48.30 -7.73 -9.48
CA ALA A 154 -48.70 -7.71 -9.57
C ALA A 154 -48.97 -7.68 -9.55
N SER A 155 -49.69 -7.62 -9.07
CA SER A 155 -49.91 -7.64 -9.26
C SER A 155 -49.51 -7.70 -9.46
#